data_fdc15ea4210bca0ea4c32750dcae46b6
#
_entry.id   fdc15ea4210bca0ea4c32750dcae46b6
#
_cell.length_a   1.000
_cell.length_b   1.000
_cell.length_c   1.000
_cell.angle_alpha   90.00
_cell.angle_beta   90.00
_cell.angle_gamma   90.00
#
_symmetry.space_group_name_H-M   'P 1'
#
loop_
_entity.id
_entity.type
_entity.pdbx_description
1 polymer ?
#
loop_
_entity_poly.entity_id
_entity_poly.type
_entity_poly.pdbx_seq_one_letter_code
_entity_poly.pdbx_strand_id
1 'polypeptide(L)'
;LRCYLRQSTLAMKTPMTRPLTLLGIESSCDDTAAAVVRGTSGAASVLSSVVEGQTSLHADFGGVVPEIAARAHAERLDGCVDQALAQAGLTLGDIDAIAVTAGPGLIGGVMSGVALAKGLSAGSGKPLIGVNHLAGHALTPRLTDAPCYPYLMLLVSGGHCQFLLVRSPQDFTRLGGTIDDAPGEAFDKTARLLALPQPGGPSVEAEALKGDPKRVRLPRPLLDRAGCDMSFSGLKTALLRARDALVAEKDGITRQDRADLCASFQAAVTDVLAEKSRRAMALYMALSPAQPVLAVAGGVAANTSIRAALETVAAEFGAEFLSPPLALCTDNAAMIAYAGLELFEAGQQDDLTLAARPRWPLDTNSPSMLGSGKKGAKA
;
A
#
# COMPACT_ATOMS: atom_id res chain seq x y z
N LEU A 1 3.59 46.45 -25.38
CA LEU A 1 2.86 45.17 -25.20
C LEU A 1 2.94 44.79 -23.73
N ARG A 2 1.94 45.12 -22.92
CA ARG A 2 1.82 44.75 -21.49
C ARG A 2 1.09 43.40 -21.43
N CYS A 3 1.80 42.36 -21.00
CA CYS A 3 1.20 41.06 -20.71
C CYS A 3 0.74 41.07 -19.25
N TYR A 4 -0.55 40.89 -19.01
CA TYR A 4 -1.21 40.83 -17.70
C TYR A 4 -0.84 39.51 -17.03
N LEU A 5 0.01 39.52 -16.00
CA LEU A 5 0.13 38.49 -15.01
C LEU A 5 -1.02 38.60 -14.02
N ARG A 6 -2.07 37.81 -14.18
CA ARG A 6 -3.02 37.54 -13.10
C ARG A 6 -2.33 36.58 -12.11
N GLN A 7 -1.78 37.13 -11.04
CA GLN A 7 -1.50 36.36 -9.83
C GLN A 7 -2.85 36.04 -9.18
N SER A 8 -3.27 34.80 -9.26
CA SER A 8 -4.30 34.25 -8.39
C SER A 8 -3.73 34.21 -6.97
N THR A 9 -4.08 35.17 -6.14
CA THR A 9 -3.87 35.12 -4.69
C THR A 9 -4.73 34.00 -4.13
N LEU A 10 -4.16 32.76 -4.07
CA LEU A 10 -4.66 31.78 -3.11
C LEU A 10 -4.41 32.39 -1.73
N ALA A 11 -5.48 32.70 -1.01
CA ALA A 11 -5.40 33.07 0.39
C ALA A 11 -4.69 31.93 1.14
N MET A 12 -3.44 32.13 1.54
CA MET A 12 -2.72 31.23 2.45
C MET A 12 -3.53 31.24 3.75
N LYS A 13 -4.32 30.19 3.98
CA LYS A 13 -4.91 29.95 5.30
C LYS A 13 -3.75 29.85 6.28
N THR A 14 -3.80 30.63 7.34
CA THR A 14 -2.86 30.57 8.46
C THR A 14 -2.77 29.09 8.92
N PRO A 15 -1.57 28.51 9.07
CA PRO A 15 -1.45 27.14 9.52
C PRO A 15 -2.19 26.98 10.85
N MET A 16 -2.97 25.91 10.97
CA MET A 16 -3.72 25.65 12.21
C MET A 16 -2.71 25.44 13.33
N THR A 17 -2.77 26.29 14.35
CA THR A 17 -1.76 26.38 15.41
C THR A 17 -1.94 25.31 16.51
N ARG A 18 -2.98 24.48 16.44
CA ARG A 18 -3.24 23.40 17.42
C ARG A 18 -3.20 22.03 16.75
N PRO A 19 -2.77 20.99 17.48
CA PRO A 19 -2.87 19.62 17.01
C PRO A 19 -4.33 19.23 16.73
N LEU A 20 -4.56 18.56 15.60
CA LEU A 20 -5.85 17.99 15.21
C LEU A 20 -5.96 16.55 15.69
N THR A 21 -7.18 16.13 16.03
CA THR A 21 -7.49 14.74 16.40
C THR A 21 -8.46 14.17 15.37
N LEU A 22 -8.04 13.16 14.62
CA LEU A 22 -8.84 12.54 13.58
C LEU A 22 -9.14 11.08 13.89
N LEU A 23 -10.39 10.69 13.64
CA LEU A 23 -10.82 9.30 13.59
C LEU A 23 -10.65 8.81 12.16
N GLY A 24 -9.90 7.73 11.95
CA GLY A 24 -9.75 7.03 10.67
C GLY A 24 -10.58 5.76 10.65
N ILE A 25 -11.14 5.43 9.48
CA ILE A 25 -11.93 4.22 9.22
C ILE A 25 -11.42 3.57 7.94
N GLU A 26 -11.06 2.28 8.02
CA GLU A 26 -10.59 1.47 6.88
C GLU A 26 -11.43 0.21 6.73
N SER A 27 -11.89 -0.06 5.50
CA SER A 27 -12.71 -1.23 5.17
C SER A 27 -12.64 -1.60 3.68
N SER A 28 -11.54 -1.30 3.02
CA SER A 28 -11.45 -1.44 1.55
C SER A 28 -11.24 -2.87 1.05
N CYS A 29 -10.73 -3.77 1.89
CA CYS A 29 -10.43 -5.16 1.49
C CYS A 29 -11.00 -6.17 2.50
N ASP A 30 -10.17 -6.78 3.34
CA ASP A 30 -10.54 -7.83 4.31
C ASP A 30 -10.07 -7.50 5.75
N ASP A 31 -9.56 -6.31 5.96
CA ASP A 31 -9.27 -5.78 7.29
C ASP A 31 -10.29 -4.69 7.65
N THR A 32 -10.94 -4.83 8.81
CA THR A 32 -11.84 -3.84 9.40
C THR A 32 -11.07 -3.06 10.44
N ALA A 33 -10.92 -1.75 10.26
CA ALA A 33 -10.09 -1.00 11.20
C ALA A 33 -10.65 0.39 11.53
N ALA A 34 -10.36 0.83 12.76
CA ALA A 34 -10.53 2.20 13.21
C ALA A 34 -9.30 2.65 14.02
N ALA A 35 -8.94 3.91 13.92
CA ALA A 35 -7.77 4.47 14.63
C ALA A 35 -7.98 5.94 14.95
N VAL A 36 -7.32 6.43 16.01
CA VAL A 36 -7.25 7.84 16.34
C VAL A 36 -5.82 8.34 16.21
N VAL A 37 -5.64 9.39 15.42
CA VAL A 37 -4.36 10.07 15.23
C VAL A 37 -4.49 11.52 15.70
N ARG A 38 -3.44 12.03 16.38
CA ARG A 38 -3.38 13.42 16.84
C ARG A 38 -2.07 14.07 16.45
N GLY A 39 -2.14 15.27 15.88
CA GLY A 39 -0.97 16.06 15.52
C GLY A 39 -1.24 17.09 14.44
N THR A 40 -0.19 17.37 13.70
CA THR A 40 -0.17 18.22 12.50
C THR A 40 0.58 17.49 11.39
N SER A 41 0.54 18.00 10.16
CA SER A 41 1.32 17.45 9.04
C SER A 41 2.81 17.32 9.41
N GLY A 42 3.37 16.12 9.29
CA GLY A 42 4.76 15.81 9.64
C GLY A 42 5.06 15.77 11.15
N ALA A 43 4.08 15.89 12.03
CA ALA A 43 4.27 15.80 13.48
C ALA A 43 2.99 15.25 14.16
N ALA A 44 2.67 14.00 13.89
CA ALA A 44 1.49 13.34 14.43
C ALA A 44 1.85 12.03 15.16
N SER A 45 0.95 11.60 16.03
CA SER A 45 1.06 10.35 16.78
C SER A 45 -0.22 9.54 16.69
N VAL A 46 -0.07 8.22 16.64
CA VAL A 46 -1.18 7.28 16.73
C VAL A 46 -1.56 7.10 18.20
N LEU A 47 -2.76 7.53 18.58
CA LEU A 47 -3.28 7.37 19.94
C LEU A 47 -3.89 5.98 20.14
N SER A 48 -4.52 5.44 19.12
CA SER A 48 -5.08 4.09 19.10
C SER A 48 -5.12 3.54 17.67
N SER A 49 -5.07 2.22 17.55
CA SER A 49 -5.23 1.52 16.27
C SER A 49 -5.83 0.14 16.53
N VAL A 50 -7.05 -0.07 16.09
CA VAL A 50 -7.79 -1.33 16.17
C VAL A 50 -7.93 -1.90 14.78
N VAL A 51 -7.52 -3.15 14.60
CA VAL A 51 -7.63 -3.88 13.32
C VAL A 51 -8.22 -5.26 13.61
N GLU A 52 -9.31 -5.58 12.96
CA GLU A 52 -9.94 -6.90 12.96
C GLU A 52 -9.81 -7.55 11.58
N GLY A 53 -8.83 -8.45 11.45
CA GLY A 53 -8.62 -9.21 10.22
C GLY A 53 -9.72 -10.24 9.96
N GLN A 54 -9.97 -10.52 8.70
CA GLN A 54 -10.97 -11.49 8.24
C GLN A 54 -10.36 -12.76 7.63
N THR A 55 -9.05 -12.97 7.77
CA THR A 55 -8.33 -14.09 7.14
C THR A 55 -8.98 -15.44 7.41
N SER A 56 -9.47 -15.68 8.64
CA SER A 56 -10.15 -16.93 9.01
C SER A 56 -11.48 -17.14 8.29
N LEU A 57 -12.20 -16.06 7.96
CA LEU A 57 -13.48 -16.12 7.22
C LEU A 57 -13.29 -16.52 5.76
N HIS A 58 -12.10 -16.30 5.21
CA HIS A 58 -11.78 -16.51 3.80
C HIS A 58 -10.90 -17.74 3.56
N ALA A 59 -10.45 -18.42 4.62
CA ALA A 59 -9.46 -19.52 4.54
C ALA A 59 -9.92 -20.66 3.61
N ASP A 60 -11.18 -21.07 3.71
CA ASP A 60 -11.75 -22.17 2.92
C ASP A 60 -11.96 -21.83 1.45
N PHE A 61 -11.99 -20.53 1.10
CA PHE A 61 -12.26 -20.06 -0.26
C PHE A 61 -10.98 -19.77 -1.06
N GLY A 62 -9.80 -19.85 -0.42
CA GLY A 62 -8.52 -19.62 -1.06
C GLY A 62 -8.27 -18.16 -1.51
N GLY A 63 -9.02 -17.21 -0.97
CA GLY A 63 -8.91 -15.77 -1.23
C GLY A 63 -10.12 -15.01 -0.71
N VAL A 64 -10.06 -13.68 -0.72
CA VAL A 64 -11.13 -12.82 -0.20
C VAL A 64 -12.41 -12.99 -1.01
N VAL A 65 -13.53 -13.26 -0.31
CA VAL A 65 -14.89 -13.32 -0.88
C VAL A 65 -15.56 -11.98 -0.58
N PRO A 66 -15.83 -11.14 -1.60
CA PRO A 66 -16.28 -9.75 -1.38
C PRO A 66 -17.57 -9.62 -0.57
N GLU A 67 -18.50 -10.54 -0.71
CA GLU A 67 -19.77 -10.51 0.02
C GLU A 67 -19.57 -10.83 1.51
N ILE A 68 -18.73 -11.81 1.83
CA ILE A 68 -18.37 -12.15 3.22
C ILE A 68 -17.66 -10.96 3.85
N ALA A 69 -16.69 -10.35 3.14
CA ALA A 69 -15.98 -9.19 3.62
C ALA A 69 -16.92 -8.03 3.94
N ALA A 70 -17.84 -7.71 3.04
CA ALA A 70 -18.81 -6.62 3.21
C ALA A 70 -19.68 -6.82 4.45
N ARG A 71 -20.18 -8.04 4.70
CA ARG A 71 -20.97 -8.36 5.90
C ARG A 71 -20.16 -8.23 7.17
N ALA A 72 -18.94 -8.75 7.19
CA ALA A 72 -18.05 -8.64 8.35
C ALA A 72 -17.73 -7.18 8.68
N HIS A 73 -17.50 -6.33 7.67
CA HIS A 73 -17.33 -4.90 7.90
C HIS A 73 -18.57 -4.26 8.53
N ALA A 74 -19.76 -4.56 8.01
CA ALA A 74 -21.02 -4.01 8.55
C ALA A 74 -21.27 -4.43 10.01
N GLU A 75 -20.79 -5.61 10.42
CA GLU A 75 -20.97 -6.16 11.77
C GLU A 75 -19.90 -5.66 12.77
N ARG A 76 -18.73 -5.20 12.32
CA ARG A 76 -17.57 -4.95 13.19
C ARG A 76 -17.12 -3.50 13.27
N LEU A 77 -17.45 -2.68 12.27
CA LEU A 77 -16.92 -1.32 12.17
C LEU A 77 -17.26 -0.42 13.33
N ASP A 78 -18.50 -0.50 13.84
CA ASP A 78 -18.94 0.27 15.00
C ASP A 78 -18.16 -0.12 16.26
N GLY A 79 -18.01 -1.43 16.49
CA GLY A 79 -17.18 -1.95 17.58
C GLY A 79 -15.70 -1.54 17.47
N CYS A 80 -15.13 -1.51 16.27
CA CYS A 80 -13.76 -1.01 16.06
C CYS A 80 -13.65 0.48 16.39
N VAL A 81 -14.64 1.30 16.01
CA VAL A 81 -14.67 2.74 16.33
C VAL A 81 -14.76 2.96 17.83
N ASP A 82 -15.67 2.27 18.52
CA ASP A 82 -15.83 2.39 19.97
C ASP A 82 -14.55 1.99 20.71
N GLN A 83 -13.92 0.88 20.29
CA GLN A 83 -12.65 0.44 20.87
C GLN A 83 -11.52 1.45 20.62
N ALA A 84 -11.42 2.01 19.40
CA ALA A 84 -10.39 2.98 19.06
C ALA A 84 -10.54 4.26 19.91
N LEU A 85 -11.75 4.77 20.08
CA LEU A 85 -12.03 5.92 20.94
C LEU A 85 -11.71 5.61 22.41
N ALA A 86 -12.15 4.46 22.91
CA ALA A 86 -11.90 4.03 24.31
C ALA A 86 -10.39 3.86 24.58
N GLN A 87 -9.63 3.23 23.68
CA GLN A 87 -8.18 3.08 23.81
C GLN A 87 -7.46 4.43 23.80
N ALA A 88 -7.95 5.40 23.02
CA ALA A 88 -7.42 6.76 23.00
C ALA A 88 -7.84 7.58 24.24
N GLY A 89 -8.77 7.08 25.08
CA GLY A 89 -9.34 7.83 26.20
C GLY A 89 -10.18 9.03 25.75
N LEU A 90 -10.85 8.93 24.60
CA LEU A 90 -11.57 10.01 23.94
C LEU A 90 -13.03 9.61 23.65
N THR A 91 -13.84 10.62 23.39
CA THR A 91 -15.20 10.49 22.86
C THR A 91 -15.26 11.04 21.44
N LEU A 92 -16.34 10.78 20.73
CA LEU A 92 -16.56 11.39 19.40
C LEU A 92 -16.61 12.94 19.46
N GLY A 93 -16.96 13.52 20.62
CA GLY A 93 -16.91 14.96 20.87
C GLY A 93 -15.51 15.55 20.73
N ASP A 94 -14.48 14.79 21.10
CA ASP A 94 -13.07 15.20 21.12
C ASP A 94 -12.38 15.10 19.75
N ILE A 95 -13.06 14.52 18.76
CA ILE A 95 -12.58 14.37 17.38
C ILE A 95 -12.82 15.66 16.58
N ASP A 96 -11.85 16.08 15.79
CA ASP A 96 -11.95 17.27 14.93
C ASP A 96 -12.55 16.94 13.55
N ALA A 97 -12.24 15.76 12.99
CA ALA A 97 -12.77 15.30 11.72
C ALA A 97 -12.73 13.77 11.61
N ILE A 98 -13.54 13.22 10.69
CA ILE A 98 -13.66 11.80 10.43
C ILE A 98 -13.10 11.52 9.03
N ALA A 99 -12.05 10.74 8.95
CA ALA A 99 -11.45 10.28 7.71
C ALA A 99 -11.87 8.84 7.40
N VAL A 100 -12.24 8.57 6.16
CA VAL A 100 -12.68 7.22 5.77
C VAL A 100 -12.13 6.86 4.40
N THR A 101 -11.72 5.62 4.23
CA THR A 101 -11.39 5.11 2.90
C THR A 101 -12.64 5.11 2.01
N ALA A 102 -12.60 5.97 0.99
CA ALA A 102 -13.66 6.08 -0.01
C ALA A 102 -13.33 5.29 -1.30
N GLY A 103 -12.22 4.58 -1.33
CA GLY A 103 -11.69 3.73 -2.41
C GLY A 103 -10.21 3.97 -2.66
N PRO A 104 -9.60 3.21 -3.61
CA PRO A 104 -10.17 2.05 -4.28
C PRO A 104 -10.33 0.86 -3.33
N GLY A 105 -11.15 -0.14 -3.72
CA GLY A 105 -11.33 -1.34 -2.91
C GLY A 105 -12.56 -2.17 -3.31
N LEU A 106 -12.86 -3.17 -2.51
CA LEU A 106 -14.07 -3.99 -2.67
C LEU A 106 -15.28 -3.12 -2.36
N ILE A 107 -16.15 -2.93 -3.34
CA ILE A 107 -17.24 -1.94 -3.25
C ILE A 107 -18.11 -2.10 -2.00
N GLY A 108 -18.46 -3.33 -1.60
CA GLY A 108 -19.28 -3.59 -0.42
C GLY A 108 -18.59 -3.15 0.88
N GLY A 109 -17.29 -3.41 1.02
CA GLY A 109 -16.49 -2.97 2.17
C GLY A 109 -16.37 -1.45 2.21
N VAL A 110 -15.94 -0.82 1.10
CA VAL A 110 -15.85 0.65 1.00
C VAL A 110 -17.18 1.32 1.33
N MET A 111 -18.31 0.77 0.81
CA MET A 111 -19.66 1.29 1.13
C MET A 111 -19.97 1.21 2.62
N SER A 112 -19.60 0.12 3.30
CA SER A 112 -19.84 -0.04 4.75
C SER A 112 -19.12 1.05 5.55
N GLY A 113 -17.83 1.28 5.28
CA GLY A 113 -17.05 2.34 5.94
C GLY A 113 -17.59 3.73 5.65
N VAL A 114 -17.86 4.05 4.38
CA VAL A 114 -18.39 5.36 3.97
C VAL A 114 -19.78 5.61 4.58
N ALA A 115 -20.65 4.59 4.66
CA ALA A 115 -21.96 4.74 5.28
C ALA A 115 -21.86 5.03 6.78
N LEU A 116 -21.01 4.30 7.52
CA LEU A 116 -20.75 4.56 8.93
C LEU A 116 -20.18 5.97 9.14
N ALA A 117 -19.14 6.35 8.39
CA ALA A 117 -18.51 7.67 8.51
C ALA A 117 -19.49 8.82 8.26
N LYS A 118 -20.37 8.68 7.27
CA LYS A 118 -21.48 9.64 7.02
C LYS A 118 -22.46 9.72 8.19
N GLY A 119 -22.84 8.57 8.75
CA GLY A 119 -23.72 8.53 9.93
C GLY A 119 -23.10 9.23 11.13
N LEU A 120 -21.82 8.97 11.40
CA LEU A 120 -21.06 9.64 12.48
C LEU A 120 -20.92 11.13 12.22
N SER A 121 -20.59 11.54 10.98
CA SER A 121 -20.49 12.95 10.58
C SER A 121 -21.83 13.68 10.74
N ALA A 122 -22.90 13.10 10.24
CA ALA A 122 -24.24 13.69 10.31
C ALA A 122 -24.74 13.82 11.76
N GLY A 123 -24.48 12.79 12.59
CA GLY A 123 -24.93 12.78 14.00
C GLY A 123 -24.09 13.68 14.93
N SER A 124 -22.79 13.86 14.64
CA SER A 124 -21.88 14.65 15.46
C SER A 124 -21.61 16.06 14.94
N GLY A 125 -21.96 16.34 13.69
CA GLY A 125 -21.60 17.58 13.01
C GLY A 125 -20.12 17.70 12.66
N LYS A 126 -19.34 16.61 12.75
CA LYS A 126 -17.90 16.63 12.45
C LYS A 126 -17.66 16.58 10.93
N PRO A 127 -16.64 17.28 10.42
CA PRO A 127 -16.24 17.22 9.02
C PRO A 127 -15.93 15.78 8.59
N LEU A 128 -16.31 15.46 7.34
CA LEU A 128 -16.04 14.18 6.69
C LEU A 128 -14.93 14.35 5.65
N ILE A 129 -14.02 13.38 5.57
CA ILE A 129 -12.92 13.39 4.61
C ILE A 129 -12.82 12.01 3.96
N GLY A 130 -13.09 11.94 2.66
CA GLY A 130 -12.86 10.76 1.85
C GLY A 130 -11.38 10.63 1.48
N VAL A 131 -10.77 9.54 1.89
CA VAL A 131 -9.35 9.26 1.65
C VAL A 131 -9.22 8.17 0.58
N ASN A 132 -8.28 8.37 -0.34
CA ASN A 132 -7.85 7.29 -1.22
C ASN A 132 -6.96 6.31 -0.44
N HIS A 133 -7.31 5.03 -0.45
CA HIS A 133 -6.59 3.97 0.26
C HIS A 133 -5.09 3.95 -0.07
N LEU A 134 -4.72 4.10 -1.35
CA LEU A 134 -3.33 4.13 -1.77
C LEU A 134 -2.61 5.41 -1.32
N ALA A 135 -3.33 6.53 -1.17
CA ALA A 135 -2.79 7.74 -0.55
C ALA A 135 -2.50 7.51 0.93
N GLY A 136 -3.35 6.78 1.64
CA GLY A 136 -3.08 6.35 3.01
C GLY A 136 -1.72 5.67 3.14
N HIS A 137 -1.48 4.64 2.34
CA HIS A 137 -0.17 3.96 2.30
C HIS A 137 0.96 4.89 1.88
N ALA A 138 0.75 5.71 0.85
CA ALA A 138 1.79 6.60 0.32
C ALA A 138 2.21 7.68 1.33
N LEU A 139 1.30 8.13 2.20
CA LEU A 139 1.55 9.14 3.23
C LEU A 139 2.00 8.55 4.58
N THR A 140 1.92 7.24 4.77
CA THR A 140 2.36 6.58 6.02
C THR A 140 3.80 6.93 6.43
N PRO A 141 4.80 7.04 5.52
CA PRO A 141 6.14 7.47 5.90
C PRO A 141 6.17 8.86 6.56
N ARG A 142 5.24 9.73 6.22
CA ARG A 142 5.13 11.06 6.82
C ARG A 142 4.57 11.02 8.26
N LEU A 143 3.79 10.01 8.58
CA LEU A 143 3.34 9.76 9.96
C LEU A 143 4.50 9.29 10.86
N THR A 144 5.43 8.51 10.31
CA THR A 144 6.51 7.89 11.10
C THR A 144 7.81 8.69 11.11
N ASP A 145 8.24 9.17 9.95
CA ASP A 145 9.58 9.75 9.74
C ASP A 145 9.53 11.18 9.17
N ALA A 146 8.33 11.64 8.78
CA ALA A 146 8.08 13.00 8.28
C ALA A 146 8.98 13.47 7.11
N PRO A 147 9.24 12.65 6.06
CA PRO A 147 10.03 13.11 4.92
C PRO A 147 9.41 14.36 4.28
N CYS A 148 10.28 15.27 3.82
CA CYS A 148 9.82 16.42 3.06
C CYS A 148 9.30 16.00 1.67
N TYR A 149 8.31 16.73 1.17
CA TYR A 149 7.91 16.62 -0.24
C TYR A 149 8.95 17.27 -1.18
N PRO A 150 9.17 16.77 -2.39
CA PRO A 150 8.70 15.49 -2.88
C PRO A 150 9.55 14.34 -2.38
N TYR A 151 8.98 13.12 -2.32
CA TYR A 151 9.73 11.88 -2.12
C TYR A 151 9.24 10.78 -3.06
N LEU A 152 10.11 9.78 -3.30
CA LEU A 152 9.77 8.60 -4.07
C LEU A 152 9.23 7.52 -3.15
N MET A 153 8.06 6.99 -3.49
CA MET A 153 7.40 5.90 -2.78
C MET A 153 7.33 4.65 -3.64
N LEU A 154 7.78 3.52 -3.13
CA LEU A 154 7.46 2.19 -3.64
C LEU A 154 6.38 1.57 -2.76
N LEU A 155 5.18 1.47 -3.27
CA LEU A 155 4.11 0.70 -2.66
C LEU A 155 4.20 -0.74 -3.16
N VAL A 156 4.41 -1.71 -2.25
CA VAL A 156 4.63 -3.12 -2.60
C VAL A 156 3.93 -4.04 -1.60
N SER A 157 2.71 -4.46 -1.94
CA SER A 157 1.83 -5.25 -1.07
C SER A 157 1.36 -6.55 -1.74
N GLY A 158 0.38 -7.20 -1.12
CA GLY A 158 -0.31 -8.36 -1.69
C GLY A 158 -1.03 -8.04 -2.99
N GLY A 159 -1.69 -6.88 -3.07
CA GLY A 159 -2.53 -6.49 -4.21
C GLY A 159 -1.95 -5.37 -5.08
N HIS A 160 -0.98 -4.61 -4.58
CA HIS A 160 -0.46 -3.41 -5.25
C HIS A 160 1.05 -3.45 -5.39
N CYS A 161 1.56 -2.95 -6.52
CA CYS A 161 2.98 -2.67 -6.71
C CYS A 161 3.15 -1.50 -7.67
N GLN A 162 3.57 -0.33 -7.18
CA GLN A 162 3.77 0.85 -8.00
C GLN A 162 4.77 1.84 -7.40
N PHE A 163 5.44 2.58 -8.27
CA PHE A 163 6.25 3.73 -7.92
C PHE A 163 5.43 5.00 -8.03
N LEU A 164 5.39 5.77 -6.94
CA LEU A 164 4.72 7.04 -6.85
C LEU A 164 5.71 8.15 -6.49
N LEU A 165 5.72 9.20 -7.25
CA LEU A 165 6.33 10.45 -6.85
C LEU A 165 5.28 11.23 -6.06
N VAL A 166 5.51 11.42 -4.76
CA VAL A 166 4.59 12.09 -3.84
C VAL A 166 5.02 13.53 -3.68
N ARG A 167 4.23 14.49 -4.17
CA ARG A 167 4.54 15.93 -4.12
C ARG A 167 3.74 16.68 -3.07
N SER A 168 2.57 16.16 -2.72
CA SER A 168 1.70 16.69 -1.68
C SER A 168 0.67 15.61 -1.30
N PRO A 169 -0.17 15.81 -0.28
CA PRO A 169 -1.24 14.86 0.05
C PRO A 169 -2.29 14.68 -1.07
N GLN A 170 -2.23 15.50 -2.11
CA GLN A 170 -3.17 15.50 -3.25
C GLN A 170 -2.48 15.31 -4.60
N ASP A 171 -1.16 15.41 -4.68
CA ASP A 171 -0.40 15.36 -5.92
C ASP A 171 0.55 14.15 -5.94
N PHE A 172 0.14 13.17 -6.71
CA PHE A 172 0.86 11.91 -6.93
C PHE A 172 1.10 11.71 -8.41
N THR A 173 2.32 11.34 -8.78
CA THR A 173 2.62 10.90 -10.15
C THR A 173 3.10 9.47 -10.14
N ARG A 174 2.43 8.61 -10.88
CA ARG A 174 2.86 7.22 -11.05
C ARG A 174 3.98 7.14 -12.08
N LEU A 175 5.14 6.65 -11.66
CA LEU A 175 6.29 6.43 -12.55
C LEU A 175 6.26 5.06 -13.25
N GLY A 176 5.56 4.10 -12.68
CA GLY A 176 5.35 2.76 -13.18
C GLY A 176 4.78 1.83 -12.13
N GLY A 177 4.40 0.62 -12.51
CA GLY A 177 3.84 -0.37 -11.60
C GLY A 177 3.74 -1.75 -12.21
N THR A 178 3.17 -2.71 -11.48
CA THR A 178 2.94 -4.03 -12.04
C THR A 178 1.80 -4.01 -13.05
N ILE A 179 2.02 -4.62 -14.21
CA ILE A 179 1.01 -4.75 -15.27
C ILE A 179 0.13 -5.99 -15.08
N ASP A 180 0.47 -6.87 -14.14
CA ASP A 180 -0.25 -8.13 -13.88
C ASP A 180 -0.32 -8.42 -12.36
N ASP A 181 0.28 -9.51 -11.88
CA ASP A 181 0.27 -9.85 -10.45
C ASP A 181 1.12 -8.87 -9.64
N ALA A 182 0.71 -8.60 -8.39
CA ALA A 182 1.57 -7.96 -7.41
C ALA A 182 2.61 -8.95 -6.86
N PRO A 183 3.77 -8.50 -6.35
CA PRO A 183 4.79 -9.38 -5.78
C PRO A 183 4.27 -10.27 -4.65
N GLY A 184 3.47 -9.74 -3.71
CA GLY A 184 2.89 -10.53 -2.63
C GLY A 184 1.99 -11.66 -3.16
N GLU A 185 1.13 -11.38 -4.14
CA GLU A 185 0.32 -12.39 -4.82
C GLU A 185 1.21 -13.46 -5.51
N ALA A 186 2.34 -13.05 -6.08
CA ALA A 186 3.30 -13.97 -6.69
C ALA A 186 3.98 -14.86 -5.64
N PHE A 187 4.32 -14.34 -4.46
CA PHE A 187 4.82 -15.12 -3.31
C PHE A 187 3.76 -16.13 -2.83
N ASP A 188 2.51 -15.72 -2.67
CA ASP A 188 1.41 -16.61 -2.24
C ASP A 188 1.17 -17.74 -3.24
N LYS A 189 1.17 -17.44 -4.55
CA LYS A 189 1.06 -18.43 -5.62
C LYS A 189 2.25 -19.40 -5.62
N THR A 190 3.45 -18.91 -5.33
CA THR A 190 4.67 -19.71 -5.22
C THR A 190 4.60 -20.65 -4.01
N ALA A 191 4.18 -20.17 -2.85
CA ALA A 191 4.00 -20.98 -1.65
C ALA A 191 3.01 -22.13 -1.89
N ARG A 192 1.84 -21.84 -2.49
CA ARG A 192 0.85 -22.87 -2.86
C ARG A 192 1.44 -23.89 -3.82
N LEU A 193 2.20 -23.47 -4.83
CA LEU A 193 2.84 -24.35 -5.80
C LEU A 193 3.83 -25.32 -5.16
N LEU A 194 4.51 -24.90 -4.09
CA LEU A 194 5.54 -25.65 -3.38
C LEU A 194 5.02 -26.29 -2.08
N ALA A 195 3.69 -26.30 -1.86
CA ALA A 195 3.03 -26.82 -0.66
C ALA A 195 3.58 -26.21 0.65
N LEU A 196 3.83 -24.90 0.63
CA LEU A 196 4.23 -24.12 1.81
C LEU A 196 2.99 -23.47 2.45
N PRO A 197 3.04 -23.20 3.77
CA PRO A 197 1.96 -22.49 4.48
C PRO A 197 1.67 -21.10 3.91
N GLN A 198 0.49 -20.59 4.21
CA GLN A 198 0.10 -19.21 3.97
C GLN A 198 0.24 -18.39 5.29
N PRO A 199 0.58 -17.11 5.22
CA PRO A 199 0.88 -16.30 4.02
C PRO A 199 2.19 -16.70 3.35
N GLY A 200 2.21 -16.61 2.00
CA GLY A 200 3.31 -17.15 1.20
C GLY A 200 4.62 -16.37 1.32
N GLY A 201 4.57 -15.06 1.53
CA GLY A 201 5.77 -14.23 1.68
C GLY A 201 6.73 -14.76 2.74
N PRO A 202 6.33 -14.82 4.02
CA PRO A 202 7.19 -15.35 5.10
C PRO A 202 7.61 -16.81 4.89
N SER A 203 6.72 -17.66 4.36
CA SER A 203 6.99 -19.08 4.16
C SER A 203 8.04 -19.33 3.07
N VAL A 204 7.94 -18.61 1.96
CA VAL A 204 8.94 -18.67 0.87
C VAL A 204 10.28 -18.10 1.34
N GLU A 205 10.28 -16.98 2.08
CA GLU A 205 11.50 -16.37 2.63
C GLU A 205 12.22 -17.35 3.57
N ALA A 206 11.51 -17.94 4.53
CA ALA A 206 12.09 -18.89 5.48
C ALA A 206 12.70 -20.13 4.79
N GLU A 207 12.06 -20.61 3.72
CA GLU A 207 12.59 -21.74 2.95
C GLU A 207 13.77 -21.32 2.06
N ALA A 208 13.72 -20.11 1.47
CA ALA A 208 14.77 -19.54 0.62
C ALA A 208 16.12 -19.38 1.35
N LEU A 209 16.11 -19.16 2.67
CA LEU A 209 17.33 -19.08 3.48
C LEU A 209 18.22 -20.34 3.40
N LYS A 210 17.64 -21.49 3.04
CA LYS A 210 18.32 -22.79 2.96
C LYS A 210 18.71 -23.15 1.52
N GLY A 211 18.33 -22.34 0.54
CA GLY A 211 18.48 -22.63 -0.88
C GLY A 211 19.57 -21.83 -1.56
N ASP A 212 19.96 -22.29 -2.75
CA ASP A 212 20.87 -21.58 -3.64
C ASP A 212 20.06 -20.73 -4.66
N PRO A 213 20.14 -19.38 -4.61
CA PRO A 213 19.40 -18.50 -5.52
C PRO A 213 19.86 -18.59 -7.00
N LYS A 214 20.97 -19.26 -7.27
CA LYS A 214 21.53 -19.44 -8.62
C LYS A 214 21.20 -20.80 -9.25
N ARG A 215 20.65 -21.73 -8.45
CA ARG A 215 20.40 -23.12 -8.87
C ARG A 215 19.37 -23.20 -9.99
N VAL A 216 18.33 -22.37 -9.98
CA VAL A 216 17.26 -22.34 -10.97
C VAL A 216 17.24 -20.99 -11.66
N ARG A 217 17.49 -20.96 -12.96
CA ARG A 217 17.47 -19.72 -13.73
C ARG A 217 16.04 -19.32 -14.07
N LEU A 218 15.46 -18.44 -13.25
CA LEU A 218 14.16 -17.83 -13.53
C LEU A 218 14.30 -16.52 -14.34
N PRO A 219 13.29 -16.13 -15.14
CA PRO A 219 13.31 -14.87 -15.85
C PRO A 219 13.27 -13.66 -14.93
N ARG A 220 13.70 -12.49 -15.43
CA ARG A 220 13.52 -11.16 -14.80
C ARG A 220 12.63 -10.34 -15.74
N PRO A 221 11.29 -10.47 -15.61
CA PRO A 221 10.39 -9.87 -16.59
C PRO A 221 10.56 -8.35 -16.68
N LEU A 222 10.47 -7.81 -17.90
CA LEU A 222 10.53 -6.39 -18.25
C LEU A 222 11.83 -5.66 -17.84
N LEU A 223 12.89 -6.34 -17.46
CA LEU A 223 14.18 -5.67 -17.22
C LEU A 223 14.86 -5.21 -18.53
N ASP A 224 14.56 -5.87 -19.63
CA ASP A 224 14.99 -5.48 -21.00
C ASP A 224 14.21 -4.29 -21.56
N ARG A 225 13.11 -3.88 -20.92
CA ARG A 225 12.26 -2.76 -21.35
C ARG A 225 12.54 -1.51 -20.52
N ALA A 226 12.56 -0.36 -21.19
CA ALA A 226 12.67 0.94 -20.52
C ALA A 226 11.49 1.20 -19.57
N GLY A 227 11.66 2.19 -18.67
CA GLY A 227 10.65 2.59 -17.71
C GLY A 227 10.60 1.71 -16.46
N CYS A 228 9.61 1.99 -15.62
CA CYS A 228 9.49 1.42 -14.28
C CYS A 228 8.37 0.38 -14.14
N ASP A 229 7.73 -0.02 -15.25
CA ASP A 229 6.71 -1.08 -15.22
C ASP A 229 7.32 -2.44 -14.91
N MET A 230 6.58 -3.27 -14.19
CA MET A 230 6.98 -4.58 -13.69
C MET A 230 5.96 -5.65 -14.09
N SER A 231 6.36 -6.92 -14.02
CA SER A 231 5.49 -8.07 -14.24
C SER A 231 5.98 -9.24 -13.39
N PHE A 232 5.06 -9.95 -12.75
CA PHE A 232 5.38 -11.08 -11.87
C PHE A 232 4.58 -12.35 -12.21
N SER A 233 3.49 -12.27 -12.99
CA SER A 233 2.65 -13.45 -13.33
C SER A 233 3.40 -14.53 -14.08
N GLY A 234 4.34 -14.15 -14.94
CA GLY A 234 5.20 -15.07 -15.69
C GLY A 234 6.17 -15.88 -14.83
N LEU A 235 6.56 -15.36 -13.66
CA LEU A 235 7.45 -16.05 -12.72
C LEU A 235 6.82 -17.34 -12.17
N LYS A 236 5.51 -17.31 -11.83
CA LYS A 236 4.79 -18.52 -11.40
C LYS A 236 4.88 -19.63 -12.44
N THR A 237 4.64 -19.30 -13.72
CA THR A 237 4.69 -20.28 -14.80
C THR A 237 6.10 -20.83 -15.02
N ALA A 238 7.12 -19.96 -14.92
CA ALA A 238 8.52 -20.39 -15.03
C ALA A 238 8.92 -21.31 -13.86
N LEU A 239 8.49 -20.97 -12.64
CA LEU A 239 8.73 -21.80 -11.45
C LEU A 239 8.01 -23.15 -11.55
N LEU A 240 6.76 -23.18 -12.00
CA LEU A 240 6.01 -24.41 -12.25
C LEU A 240 6.75 -25.34 -13.21
N ARG A 241 7.20 -24.81 -14.34
CA ARG A 241 7.99 -25.59 -15.31
C ARG A 241 9.29 -26.13 -14.73
N ALA A 242 9.99 -25.32 -13.94
CA ALA A 242 11.24 -25.74 -13.29
C ALA A 242 10.97 -26.85 -12.25
N ARG A 243 9.91 -26.74 -11.45
CA ARG A 243 9.48 -27.80 -10.51
C ARG A 243 9.13 -29.07 -11.26
N ASP A 244 8.33 -28.98 -12.31
CA ASP A 244 7.86 -30.16 -13.06
C ASP A 244 9.02 -30.87 -13.76
N ALA A 245 10.03 -30.15 -14.24
CA ALA A 245 11.25 -30.72 -14.78
C ALA A 245 12.03 -31.51 -13.72
N LEU A 246 12.15 -30.97 -12.49
CA LEU A 246 12.79 -31.68 -11.37
C LEU A 246 12.01 -32.93 -10.96
N VAL A 247 10.67 -32.86 -10.95
CA VAL A 247 9.81 -34.02 -10.68
C VAL A 247 10.00 -35.10 -11.73
N ALA A 248 10.05 -34.74 -13.01
CA ALA A 248 10.25 -35.68 -14.11
C ALA A 248 11.66 -36.34 -14.09
N GLU A 249 12.67 -35.61 -13.62
CA GLU A 249 14.06 -36.11 -13.53
C GLU A 249 14.26 -37.06 -12.32
N LYS A 250 13.59 -36.75 -11.19
CA LYS A 250 13.90 -37.39 -9.88
C LYS A 250 12.73 -38.16 -9.23
N ASP A 251 11.60 -38.26 -9.92
CA ASP A 251 10.33 -38.81 -9.37
C ASP A 251 9.85 -38.05 -8.12
N GLY A 252 10.12 -36.76 -8.03
CA GLY A 252 9.71 -35.87 -6.92
C GLY A 252 10.65 -34.69 -6.73
N ILE A 253 10.37 -33.87 -5.74
CA ILE A 253 11.27 -32.79 -5.31
C ILE A 253 11.75 -33.03 -3.89
N THR A 254 13.05 -32.87 -3.66
CA THR A 254 13.65 -32.93 -2.33
C THR A 254 13.37 -31.62 -1.55
N ARG A 255 13.64 -31.63 -0.24
CA ARG A 255 13.62 -30.39 0.56
C ARG A 255 14.59 -29.35 0.02
N GLN A 256 15.78 -29.78 -0.45
CA GLN A 256 16.76 -28.88 -1.03
C GLN A 256 16.28 -28.28 -2.36
N ASP A 257 15.70 -29.08 -3.25
CA ASP A 257 15.13 -28.57 -4.50
C ASP A 257 14.04 -27.52 -4.23
N ARG A 258 13.20 -27.72 -3.19
CA ARG A 258 12.20 -26.75 -2.78
C ARG A 258 12.83 -25.46 -2.26
N ALA A 259 13.85 -25.55 -1.43
CA ALA A 259 14.60 -24.41 -0.91
C ALA A 259 15.26 -23.63 -2.05
N ASP A 260 15.88 -24.31 -3.02
CA ASP A 260 16.52 -23.70 -4.19
C ASP A 260 15.51 -22.99 -5.10
N LEU A 261 14.32 -23.58 -5.30
CA LEU A 261 13.22 -22.95 -6.04
C LEU A 261 12.75 -21.67 -5.34
N CYS A 262 12.58 -21.70 -4.01
CA CYS A 262 12.21 -20.52 -3.22
C CYS A 262 13.28 -19.42 -3.30
N ALA A 263 14.56 -19.78 -3.12
CA ALA A 263 15.68 -18.85 -3.18
C ALA A 263 15.80 -18.19 -4.57
N SER A 264 15.68 -19.01 -5.63
CA SER A 264 15.73 -18.51 -7.01
C SER A 264 14.56 -17.61 -7.36
N PHE A 265 13.35 -17.90 -6.84
CA PHE A 265 12.17 -17.06 -7.00
C PHE A 265 12.34 -15.72 -6.28
N GLN A 266 12.73 -15.76 -5.00
CA GLN A 266 12.98 -14.55 -4.22
C GLN A 266 14.03 -13.66 -4.88
N ALA A 267 15.14 -14.25 -5.35
CA ALA A 267 16.17 -13.51 -6.06
C ALA A 267 15.63 -12.85 -7.34
N ALA A 268 14.76 -13.53 -8.10
CA ALA A 268 14.18 -12.97 -9.30
C ALA A 268 13.27 -11.76 -9.01
N VAL A 269 12.45 -11.83 -7.96
CA VAL A 269 11.60 -10.71 -7.52
C VAL A 269 12.48 -9.55 -7.02
N THR A 270 13.50 -9.84 -6.21
CA THR A 270 14.44 -8.86 -5.67
C THR A 270 15.16 -8.10 -6.77
N ASP A 271 15.69 -8.80 -7.78
CA ASP A 271 16.40 -8.19 -8.92
C ASP A 271 15.49 -7.26 -9.71
N VAL A 272 14.23 -7.67 -9.96
CA VAL A 272 13.26 -6.83 -10.67
C VAL A 272 12.95 -5.57 -9.86
N LEU A 273 12.64 -5.69 -8.58
CA LEU A 273 12.33 -4.55 -7.72
C LEU A 273 13.52 -3.60 -7.59
N ALA A 274 14.74 -4.11 -7.36
CA ALA A 274 15.94 -3.30 -7.23
C ALA A 274 16.24 -2.50 -8.51
N GLU A 275 16.25 -3.16 -9.67
CA GLU A 275 16.55 -2.48 -10.94
C GLU A 275 15.48 -1.45 -11.31
N LYS A 276 14.20 -1.77 -11.12
CA LYS A 276 13.13 -0.81 -11.38
C LYS A 276 13.13 0.35 -10.38
N SER A 277 13.54 0.11 -9.14
CA SER A 277 13.79 1.18 -8.16
C SER A 277 14.92 2.11 -8.58
N ARG A 278 16.04 1.58 -9.12
CA ARG A 278 17.12 2.44 -9.66
C ARG A 278 16.60 3.37 -10.76
N ARG A 279 15.78 2.85 -11.66
CA ARG A 279 15.19 3.68 -12.73
C ARG A 279 14.24 4.75 -12.19
N ALA A 280 13.40 4.38 -11.24
CA ALA A 280 12.50 5.33 -10.59
C ALA A 280 13.29 6.40 -9.79
N MET A 281 14.35 5.98 -9.07
CA MET A 281 15.26 6.90 -8.40
C MET A 281 15.94 7.87 -9.36
N ALA A 282 16.41 7.41 -10.52
CA ALA A 282 17.01 8.28 -11.53
C ALA A 282 16.02 9.36 -12.04
N LEU A 283 14.75 9.00 -12.25
CA LEU A 283 13.70 9.94 -12.61
C LEU A 283 13.40 10.94 -11.48
N TYR A 284 13.37 10.47 -10.24
CA TYR A 284 13.15 11.31 -9.07
C TYR A 284 14.31 12.28 -8.83
N MET A 285 15.54 11.82 -8.95
CA MET A 285 16.74 12.65 -8.77
C MET A 285 16.89 13.75 -9.83
N ALA A 286 16.31 13.56 -11.02
CA ALA A 286 16.24 14.61 -12.05
C ALA A 286 15.46 15.86 -11.59
N LEU A 287 14.64 15.76 -10.55
CA LEU A 287 13.93 16.88 -9.92
C LEU A 287 14.81 17.64 -8.91
N SER A 288 16.04 17.19 -8.65
CA SER A 288 16.97 17.76 -7.67
C SER A 288 16.36 17.97 -6.27
N PRO A 289 15.78 16.90 -5.65
CA PRO A 289 15.18 17.02 -4.31
C PRO A 289 16.24 17.43 -3.28
N ALA A 290 15.88 18.34 -2.37
CA ALA A 290 16.80 18.84 -1.34
C ALA A 290 17.21 17.73 -0.33
N GLN A 291 16.29 16.82 -0.06
CA GLN A 291 16.50 15.65 0.80
C GLN A 291 15.93 14.44 0.07
N PRO A 292 16.75 13.71 -0.70
CA PRO A 292 16.26 12.57 -1.44
C PRO A 292 15.85 11.42 -0.52
N VAL A 293 14.65 10.88 -0.74
CA VAL A 293 14.08 9.79 0.05
C VAL A 293 13.48 8.73 -0.86
N LEU A 294 13.82 7.46 -0.58
CA LEU A 294 13.11 6.28 -1.06
C LEU A 294 12.31 5.69 0.09
N ALA A 295 11.00 5.91 0.09
CA ALA A 295 10.08 5.29 1.04
C ALA A 295 9.50 4.00 0.46
N VAL A 296 9.36 2.97 1.30
CA VAL A 296 8.82 1.67 0.87
C VAL A 296 7.77 1.21 1.89
N ALA A 297 6.55 0.96 1.45
CA ALA A 297 5.49 0.41 2.30
C ALA A 297 4.76 -0.75 1.61
N GLY A 298 4.07 -1.55 2.44
CA GLY A 298 3.39 -2.78 2.05
C GLY A 298 4.08 -4.03 2.60
N GLY A 299 3.33 -5.11 2.73
CA GLY A 299 3.80 -6.34 3.41
C GLY A 299 5.06 -6.98 2.79
N VAL A 300 5.30 -6.78 1.49
CA VAL A 300 6.50 -7.32 0.82
C VAL A 300 7.78 -6.59 1.25
N ALA A 301 7.67 -5.35 1.74
CA ALA A 301 8.80 -4.60 2.30
C ALA A 301 9.39 -5.24 3.57
N ALA A 302 8.67 -6.14 4.21
CA ALA A 302 9.16 -6.92 5.35
C ALA A 302 10.16 -8.02 4.96
N ASN A 303 10.19 -8.44 3.68
CA ASN A 303 11.16 -9.43 3.20
C ASN A 303 12.58 -8.87 3.28
N THR A 304 13.44 -9.54 4.03
CA THR A 304 14.80 -9.06 4.38
C THR A 304 15.69 -8.90 3.15
N SER A 305 15.62 -9.83 2.19
CA SER A 305 16.42 -9.77 0.96
C SER A 305 16.00 -8.62 0.06
N ILE A 306 14.69 -8.41 -0.10
CA ILE A 306 14.13 -7.30 -0.88
C ILE A 306 14.51 -5.98 -0.21
N ARG A 307 14.32 -5.88 1.11
CA ARG A 307 14.65 -4.68 1.88
C ARG A 307 16.12 -4.30 1.72
N ALA A 308 17.05 -5.24 1.94
CA ALA A 308 18.48 -4.98 1.80
C ALA A 308 18.87 -4.50 0.38
N ALA A 309 18.25 -5.06 -0.66
CA ALA A 309 18.48 -4.62 -2.03
C ALA A 309 17.96 -3.19 -2.27
N LEU A 310 16.81 -2.82 -1.72
CA LEU A 310 16.24 -1.48 -1.84
C LEU A 310 17.02 -0.45 -1.03
N GLU A 311 17.52 -0.80 0.18
CA GLU A 311 18.44 0.01 0.97
C GLU A 311 19.74 0.29 0.20
N THR A 312 20.28 -0.73 -0.49
CA THR A 312 21.44 -0.57 -1.38
C THR A 312 21.14 0.42 -2.50
N VAL A 313 19.98 0.30 -3.15
CA VAL A 313 19.57 1.25 -4.20
C VAL A 313 19.46 2.67 -3.66
N ALA A 314 18.84 2.89 -2.50
CA ALA A 314 18.76 4.22 -1.91
C ALA A 314 20.17 4.81 -1.65
N ALA A 315 21.08 4.00 -1.10
CA ALA A 315 22.47 4.42 -0.84
C ALA A 315 23.23 4.77 -2.13
N GLU A 316 23.02 4.07 -3.25
CA GLU A 316 23.61 4.38 -4.56
C GLU A 316 23.30 5.82 -5.01
N PHE A 317 22.15 6.38 -4.61
CA PHE A 317 21.72 7.74 -4.94
C PHE A 317 21.91 8.75 -3.81
N GLY A 318 22.53 8.35 -2.69
CA GLY A 318 22.65 9.20 -1.51
C GLY A 318 21.29 9.57 -0.90
N ALA A 319 20.28 8.73 -1.09
CA ALA A 319 18.93 8.92 -0.59
C ALA A 319 18.74 8.21 0.76
N GLU A 320 17.94 8.79 1.63
CA GLU A 320 17.47 8.13 2.84
C GLU A 320 16.47 7.02 2.47
N PHE A 321 16.61 5.85 3.11
CA PHE A 321 15.66 4.75 2.99
C PHE A 321 14.70 4.75 4.17
N LEU A 322 13.40 4.86 3.90
CA LEU A 322 12.36 4.83 4.92
C LEU A 322 11.42 3.65 4.70
N SER A 323 11.14 2.93 5.79
CA SER A 323 10.14 1.87 5.78
C SER A 323 9.38 1.89 7.11
N PRO A 324 8.11 2.26 7.11
CA PRO A 324 7.29 2.28 8.30
C PRO A 324 7.30 0.93 9.03
N PRO A 325 7.01 0.90 10.33
CA PRO A 325 6.81 -0.34 11.08
C PRO A 325 5.77 -1.24 10.40
N LEU A 326 5.97 -2.57 10.47
CA LEU A 326 5.13 -3.56 9.76
C LEU A 326 3.63 -3.37 10.05
N ALA A 327 3.26 -3.02 11.28
CA ALA A 327 1.88 -2.76 11.67
C ALA A 327 1.22 -1.58 10.92
N LEU A 328 2.02 -0.68 10.34
CA LEU A 328 1.55 0.42 9.50
C LEU A 328 1.78 0.17 8.00
N CYS A 329 2.44 -0.94 7.64
CA CYS A 329 2.66 -1.33 6.24
C CYS A 329 1.48 -2.13 5.65
N THR A 330 0.67 -2.80 6.49
CA THR A 330 -0.57 -3.49 6.09
C THR A 330 -1.75 -2.53 6.21
N ASP A 331 -2.93 -2.95 5.73
CA ASP A 331 -4.14 -2.15 5.81
C ASP A 331 -4.47 -1.81 7.27
N ASN A 332 -4.64 -0.53 7.56
CA ASN A 332 -4.92 -0.02 8.89
C ASN A 332 -5.60 1.35 8.81
N ALA A 333 -6.30 1.74 9.87
CA ALA A 333 -7.00 3.02 9.89
C ALA A 333 -6.13 4.21 10.32
N ALA A 334 -4.94 3.97 10.90
CA ALA A 334 -4.04 5.08 11.28
C ALA A 334 -3.49 5.80 10.04
N MET A 335 -3.19 5.06 8.94
CA MET A 335 -2.80 5.64 7.67
C MET A 335 -3.90 6.51 7.07
N ILE A 336 -5.16 6.12 7.25
CA ILE A 336 -6.33 6.86 6.76
C ILE A 336 -6.58 8.11 7.62
N ALA A 337 -6.49 7.99 8.95
CA ALA A 337 -6.58 9.13 9.86
C ALA A 337 -5.50 10.17 9.54
N TYR A 338 -4.26 9.73 9.32
CA TYR A 338 -3.16 10.63 9.01
C TYR A 338 -3.28 11.28 7.62
N ALA A 339 -3.60 10.51 6.60
CA ALA A 339 -3.87 11.07 5.27
C ALA A 339 -5.03 12.08 5.32
N GLY A 340 -6.09 11.76 6.07
CA GLY A 340 -7.19 12.68 6.33
C GLY A 340 -6.74 13.95 7.05
N LEU A 341 -5.80 13.85 7.99
CA LEU A 341 -5.23 15.00 8.70
C LEU A 341 -4.52 15.96 7.72
N GLU A 342 -3.64 15.44 6.87
CA GLU A 342 -2.96 16.27 5.87
C GLU A 342 -3.93 16.89 4.85
N LEU A 343 -4.97 16.13 4.44
CA LEU A 343 -6.01 16.64 3.55
C LEU A 343 -6.85 17.74 4.22
N PHE A 344 -7.19 17.54 5.50
CA PHE A 344 -7.97 18.53 6.26
C PHE A 344 -7.19 19.82 6.49
N GLU A 345 -5.90 19.74 6.83
CA GLU A 345 -5.03 20.92 6.91
C GLU A 345 -4.89 21.64 5.55
N ALA A 346 -4.90 20.88 4.44
CA ALA A 346 -4.95 21.44 3.09
C ALA A 346 -6.32 22.04 2.72
N GLY A 347 -7.30 21.98 3.63
CA GLY A 347 -8.64 22.57 3.46
C GLY A 347 -9.63 21.68 2.73
N GLN A 348 -9.36 20.37 2.58
CA GLN A 348 -10.29 19.42 1.97
C GLN A 348 -11.32 18.94 2.99
N GLN A 349 -12.57 18.90 2.56
CA GLN A 349 -13.71 18.32 3.25
C GLN A 349 -14.70 17.80 2.21
N ASP A 350 -15.37 16.72 2.54
CA ASP A 350 -16.45 16.16 1.74
C ASP A 350 -17.79 16.36 2.45
N ASP A 351 -18.84 16.34 1.68
CA ASP A 351 -20.22 16.35 2.19
C ASP A 351 -20.81 14.94 2.21
N LEU A 352 -22.07 14.82 2.60
CA LEU A 352 -22.78 13.56 2.66
C LEU A 352 -23.05 12.92 1.26
N THR A 353 -22.65 13.57 0.17
CA THR A 353 -22.70 12.97 -1.17
C THR A 353 -21.45 12.19 -1.52
N LEU A 354 -20.42 12.15 -0.65
CA LEU A 354 -19.21 11.36 -0.83
C LEU A 354 -19.53 9.95 -1.33
N ALA A 355 -19.01 9.56 -2.48
CA ALA A 355 -19.29 8.28 -3.09
C ALA A 355 -18.19 7.24 -2.78
N ALA A 356 -18.59 5.99 -2.55
CA ALA A 356 -17.68 4.85 -2.55
C ALA A 356 -17.18 4.58 -3.98
N ARG A 357 -15.87 4.48 -4.18
CA ARG A 357 -15.21 4.35 -5.49
C ARG A 357 -14.41 3.05 -5.54
N PRO A 358 -14.91 1.98 -6.16
CA PRO A 358 -14.17 0.71 -6.26
C PRO A 358 -12.89 0.84 -7.09
N ARG A 359 -12.82 1.87 -7.94
CA ARG A 359 -11.64 2.27 -8.71
C ARG A 359 -11.40 3.76 -8.52
N TRP A 360 -10.23 4.09 -8.04
CA TRP A 360 -9.83 5.47 -7.81
C TRP A 360 -8.31 5.59 -7.95
N PRO A 361 -7.78 5.77 -9.17
CA PRO A 361 -6.35 5.94 -9.37
C PRO A 361 -5.86 7.21 -8.67
N LEU A 362 -4.68 7.15 -8.06
CA LEU A 362 -4.03 8.33 -7.46
C LEU A 362 -3.57 9.32 -8.53
N ASP A 363 -3.05 8.83 -9.64
CA ASP A 363 -2.63 9.63 -10.78
C ASP A 363 -3.67 9.53 -11.89
N THR A 364 -4.46 10.57 -12.06
CA THR A 364 -5.50 10.66 -13.08
C THR A 364 -4.94 11.04 -14.47
N ASN A 365 -3.69 11.47 -14.54
CA ASN A 365 -3.03 11.89 -15.79
C ASN A 365 -2.25 10.73 -16.45
N SER A 366 -1.88 9.72 -15.69
CA SER A 366 -1.21 8.53 -16.23
C SER A 366 -2.19 7.63 -16.98
N PRO A 367 -1.74 6.96 -18.06
CA PRO A 367 -2.54 5.93 -18.72
C PRO A 367 -3.01 4.88 -17.72
N SER A 368 -4.24 4.39 -17.87
CA SER A 368 -4.75 3.27 -17.07
C SER A 368 -3.80 2.08 -17.21
N MET A 369 -3.47 1.41 -16.10
CA MET A 369 -2.70 0.16 -16.16
C MET A 369 -3.55 -0.90 -16.84
N LEU A 370 -3.12 -1.32 -18.02
CA LEU A 370 -3.75 -2.42 -18.75
C LEU A 370 -3.37 -3.73 -18.06
N GLY A 371 -4.24 -4.24 -17.20
CA GLY A 371 -4.13 -5.60 -16.70
C GLY A 371 -4.41 -6.58 -17.85
N SER A 372 -3.54 -7.55 -18.08
CA SER A 372 -3.81 -8.67 -18.98
C SER A 372 -4.86 -9.56 -18.37
N GLY A 373 -6.11 -9.50 -18.85
CA GLY A 373 -7.17 -10.42 -18.46
C GLY A 373 -8.52 -9.76 -18.17
N LYS A 374 -9.55 -10.60 -17.91
CA LYS A 374 -10.95 -10.22 -17.65
C LYS A 374 -11.18 -9.38 -16.39
N LYS A 375 -10.17 -9.17 -15.55
CA LYS A 375 -10.18 -8.25 -14.42
C LYS A 375 -9.64 -6.91 -14.94
N GLY A 376 -10.51 -5.93 -15.07
CA GLY A 376 -10.16 -4.58 -15.57
C GLY A 376 -9.01 -3.92 -14.82
N ALA A 377 -8.59 -2.72 -15.29
CA ALA A 377 -7.47 -1.95 -14.75
C ALA A 377 -7.43 -2.00 -13.22
N LYS A 378 -6.34 -2.51 -12.66
CA LYS A 378 -6.03 -2.34 -11.25
C LYS A 378 -5.71 -0.86 -11.03
N ALA A 379 -6.22 -0.28 -9.96
CA ALA A 379 -6.02 1.13 -9.61
C ALA A 379 -4.54 1.47 -9.39
#